data_ae63d37c623e83647a5004276985ebf8
#
_entry.id   ae63d37c623e83647a5004276985ebf8
#
_cell.length_a   1.000
_cell.length_b   1.000
_cell.length_c   1.000
_cell.angle_alpha   90.00
_cell.angle_beta   90.00
_cell.angle_gamma   90.00
#
_symmetry.space_group_name_H-M   'P 1'
#
loop_
_entity.id
_entity.type
_entity.pdbx_description
1 polymer ?
#
loop_
_entity_poly.entity_id
_entity_poly.type
_entity_poly.pdbx_seq_one_letter_code
_entity_poly.pdbx_strand_id
1 'polypeptide(L)'
;MASIEEHIQKAIEEGKFDNLPGKGKPLQLEENPHEDPEWRLANHLLHTSGFNPPWIENLREIEIEAEAARAGLSRAWNWRKLALAGNQSPVFVEAEWAKTQASFREKITALNKRIFDYNLQTPSDRFQILAVNVDRELERLTTLSVSDTL
;
A
#
# COMPACT_ATOMS: atom_id res chain seq x y z
N MET A 1 1.17 -3.63 -43.96
CA MET A 1 1.17 -3.98 -42.55
C MET A 1 0.93 -5.48 -42.47
N ALA A 2 1.83 -6.20 -41.81
CA ALA A 2 1.64 -7.64 -41.60
C ALA A 2 0.40 -7.88 -40.73
N SER A 3 -0.44 -8.84 -41.13
CA SER A 3 -1.64 -9.26 -40.38
C SER A 3 -1.21 -9.88 -39.01
N ILE A 4 -2.11 -9.84 -38.02
CA ILE A 4 -1.88 -10.49 -36.74
C ILE A 4 -1.63 -12.00 -36.94
N GLU A 5 -2.34 -12.62 -37.89
CA GLU A 5 -2.16 -14.02 -38.29
C GLU A 5 -0.74 -14.30 -38.80
N GLU A 6 -0.17 -13.39 -39.63
CA GLU A 6 1.19 -13.55 -40.12
C GLU A 6 2.24 -13.48 -39.02
N HIS A 7 2.02 -12.64 -38.01
CA HIS A 7 2.90 -12.57 -36.83
C HIS A 7 2.81 -13.83 -35.97
N ILE A 8 1.61 -14.39 -35.80
CA ILE A 8 1.39 -15.65 -35.06
C ILE A 8 2.05 -16.81 -35.80
N GLN A 9 1.85 -16.89 -37.13
CA GLN A 9 2.41 -17.94 -37.96
C GLN A 9 3.93 -17.92 -37.97
N LYS A 10 4.53 -16.75 -38.08
CA LYS A 10 5.96 -16.56 -37.97
C LYS A 10 6.53 -16.94 -36.60
N ALA A 11 5.80 -16.62 -35.53
CA ALA A 11 6.19 -17.03 -34.17
C ALA A 11 6.11 -18.54 -33.95
N ILE A 12 5.16 -19.24 -34.62
CA ILE A 12 5.06 -20.70 -34.62
C ILE A 12 6.23 -21.31 -35.40
N GLU A 13 6.55 -20.79 -36.59
CA GLU A 13 7.67 -21.25 -37.41
C GLU A 13 9.02 -21.03 -36.73
N GLU A 14 9.17 -19.94 -35.98
CA GLU A 14 10.35 -19.62 -35.16
C GLU A 14 10.46 -20.48 -33.88
N GLY A 15 9.51 -21.38 -33.63
CA GLY A 15 9.51 -22.26 -32.47
C GLY A 15 9.29 -21.57 -31.12
N LYS A 16 8.77 -20.34 -31.12
CA LYS A 16 8.53 -19.57 -29.88
C LYS A 16 7.52 -20.23 -28.94
N PHE A 17 6.70 -21.15 -29.46
CA PHE A 17 5.72 -21.90 -28.70
C PHE A 17 6.15 -23.33 -28.36
N ASP A 18 7.35 -23.80 -28.76
CA ASP A 18 7.75 -25.20 -28.66
C ASP A 18 8.15 -25.64 -27.25
N ASN A 19 8.67 -24.78 -26.42
CA ASN A 19 9.14 -25.12 -25.08
C ASN A 19 8.59 -24.18 -24.01
N LEU A 20 7.30 -23.86 -24.09
CA LEU A 20 6.66 -23.04 -23.05
C LEU A 20 6.62 -23.81 -21.72
N PRO A 21 7.08 -23.17 -20.62
CA PRO A 21 6.96 -23.76 -19.30
C PRO A 21 5.48 -24.01 -18.98
N GLY A 22 5.13 -25.30 -18.77
CA GLY A 22 3.74 -25.70 -18.51
C GLY A 22 3.07 -26.42 -19.67
N LYS A 23 3.71 -26.61 -20.85
CA LYS A 23 3.14 -27.34 -22.00
C LYS A 23 2.65 -28.73 -21.55
N GLY A 24 1.36 -29.00 -21.74
CA GLY A 24 0.73 -30.26 -21.39
C GLY A 24 0.39 -30.46 -19.91
N LYS A 25 0.62 -29.49 -19.07
CA LYS A 25 0.18 -29.51 -17.66
C LYS A 25 -1.15 -28.78 -17.52
N PRO A 26 -2.06 -29.26 -16.67
CA PRO A 26 -3.29 -28.52 -16.37
C PRO A 26 -2.92 -27.15 -15.78
N LEU A 27 -3.59 -26.10 -16.22
CA LEU A 27 -3.45 -24.78 -15.62
C LEU A 27 -3.94 -24.86 -14.18
N GLN A 28 -3.06 -24.62 -13.22
CA GLN A 28 -3.46 -24.44 -11.82
C GLN A 28 -3.99 -23.02 -11.67
N LEU A 29 -5.28 -22.85 -11.90
CA LEU A 29 -6.01 -21.64 -11.54
C LEU A 29 -6.34 -21.76 -10.06
N GLU A 30 -5.69 -21.00 -9.21
CA GLU A 30 -6.11 -20.86 -7.81
C GLU A 30 -7.57 -20.40 -7.81
N GLU A 31 -8.46 -21.25 -7.28
CA GLU A 31 -9.88 -20.92 -7.20
C GLU A 31 -10.07 -19.87 -6.12
N ASN A 32 -10.26 -18.63 -6.52
CA ASN A 32 -10.75 -17.57 -5.63
C ASN A 32 -12.28 -17.70 -5.54
N PRO A 33 -12.83 -18.13 -4.39
CA PRO A 33 -14.28 -18.33 -4.23
C PRO A 33 -15.10 -17.04 -4.34
N HIS A 34 -14.43 -15.88 -4.34
CA HIS A 34 -15.05 -14.56 -4.44
C HIS A 34 -14.94 -13.96 -5.84
N GLU A 35 -14.35 -14.68 -6.79
CA GLU A 35 -14.17 -14.23 -8.16
C GLU A 35 -15.32 -14.73 -9.05
N ASP A 36 -15.86 -13.80 -9.84
CA ASP A 36 -16.87 -14.15 -10.84
C ASP A 36 -16.26 -15.11 -11.88
N PRO A 37 -16.87 -16.28 -12.12
CA PRO A 37 -16.36 -17.28 -13.07
C PRO A 37 -16.12 -16.72 -14.49
N GLU A 38 -16.92 -15.74 -14.93
CA GLU A 38 -16.79 -15.14 -16.26
C GLU A 38 -15.51 -14.30 -16.40
N TRP A 39 -15.02 -13.73 -15.31
CA TRP A 39 -13.82 -12.87 -15.29
C TRP A 39 -12.54 -13.62 -14.87
N ARG A 40 -12.64 -14.88 -14.43
CA ARG A 40 -11.52 -15.65 -13.90
C ARG A 40 -10.34 -15.73 -14.86
N LEU A 41 -10.59 -16.05 -16.14
CA LEU A 41 -9.53 -16.13 -17.13
C LEU A 41 -8.89 -14.76 -17.42
N ALA A 42 -9.71 -13.72 -17.52
CA ALA A 42 -9.22 -12.36 -17.75
C ALA A 42 -8.36 -11.87 -16.58
N ASN A 43 -8.81 -12.10 -15.36
CA ASN A 43 -8.06 -11.76 -14.14
C ASN A 43 -6.75 -12.54 -14.04
N HIS A 44 -6.77 -13.83 -14.38
CA HIS A 44 -5.56 -14.66 -14.39
C HIS A 44 -4.54 -14.14 -15.40
N LEU A 45 -4.97 -13.80 -16.61
CA LEU A 45 -4.10 -13.23 -17.65
C LEU A 45 -3.52 -11.87 -17.23
N LEU A 46 -4.32 -11.01 -16.63
CA LEU A 46 -3.86 -9.72 -16.10
C LEU A 46 -2.82 -9.91 -15.00
N HIS A 47 -3.06 -10.85 -14.09
CA HIS A 47 -2.16 -11.15 -12.97
C HIS A 47 -0.82 -11.74 -13.46
N THR A 48 -0.87 -12.68 -14.42
CA THR A 48 0.34 -13.33 -14.95
C THR A 48 1.15 -12.42 -15.88
N SER A 49 0.52 -11.42 -16.49
CA SER A 49 1.20 -10.40 -17.31
C SER A 49 1.86 -9.29 -16.48
N GLY A 50 1.75 -9.33 -15.14
CA GLY A 50 2.27 -8.29 -14.25
C GLY A 50 1.46 -6.99 -14.30
N PHE A 51 0.27 -7.01 -14.87
CA PHE A 51 -0.62 -5.87 -14.88
C PHE A 51 -1.35 -5.75 -13.54
N ASN A 52 -0.98 -4.75 -12.77
CA ASN A 52 -1.73 -4.36 -11.59
C ASN A 52 -2.72 -3.25 -11.98
N PRO A 53 -4.00 -3.39 -11.62
CA PRO A 53 -4.93 -2.27 -11.77
C PRO A 53 -4.42 -1.02 -11.06
N PRO A 54 -4.60 0.18 -11.62
CA PRO A 54 -4.08 1.43 -11.05
C PRO A 54 -4.48 1.68 -9.60
N TRP A 55 -5.66 1.22 -9.18
CA TRP A 55 -6.12 1.35 -7.80
C TRP A 55 -5.30 0.50 -6.80
N ILE A 56 -4.75 -0.65 -7.22
CA ILE A 56 -3.87 -1.49 -6.37
C ILE A 56 -2.54 -0.77 -6.12
N GLU A 57 -1.95 -0.18 -7.16
CA GLU A 57 -0.72 0.60 -6.99
C GLU A 57 -0.96 1.83 -6.11
N ASN A 58 -2.09 2.50 -6.29
CA ASN A 58 -2.48 3.64 -5.46
C ASN A 58 -2.67 3.25 -3.98
N LEU A 59 -3.29 2.09 -3.72
CA LEU A 59 -3.40 1.55 -2.36
C LEU A 59 -2.04 1.34 -1.72
N ARG A 60 -1.12 0.70 -2.45
CA ARG A 60 0.23 0.43 -1.97
C ARG A 60 0.99 1.72 -1.63
N GLU A 61 0.87 2.74 -2.47
CA GLU A 61 1.48 4.05 -2.18
C GLU A 61 0.89 4.70 -0.92
N ILE A 62 -0.44 4.65 -0.75
CA ILE A 62 -1.12 5.15 0.44
C ILE A 62 -0.62 4.43 1.70
N GLU A 63 -0.49 3.10 1.66
CA GLU A 63 0.02 2.30 2.79
C GLU A 63 1.47 2.66 3.14
N ILE A 64 2.34 2.80 2.14
CA ILE A 64 3.74 3.21 2.33
C ILE A 64 3.82 4.61 2.97
N GLU A 65 3.03 5.56 2.50
CA GLU A 65 3.03 6.92 3.06
C GLU A 65 2.47 6.94 4.49
N ALA A 66 1.41 6.18 4.77
CA ALA A 66 0.86 6.05 6.10
C ALA A 66 1.89 5.48 7.09
N GLU A 67 2.58 4.42 6.68
CA GLU A 67 3.61 3.78 7.50
C GLU A 67 4.81 4.70 7.73
N ALA A 68 5.27 5.40 6.70
CA ALA A 68 6.34 6.37 6.80
C ALA A 68 5.99 7.54 7.75
N ALA A 69 4.74 8.01 7.71
CA ALA A 69 4.25 9.05 8.61
C ALA A 69 4.23 8.56 10.07
N ARG A 70 3.72 7.35 10.33
CA ARG A 70 3.70 6.71 11.66
C ARG A 70 5.11 6.49 12.19
N ALA A 71 6.00 5.96 11.37
CA ALA A 71 7.40 5.75 11.74
C ALA A 71 8.10 7.06 12.09
N GLY A 72 7.83 8.15 11.35
CA GLY A 72 8.34 9.49 11.65
C GLY A 72 7.86 10.01 13.00
N LEU A 73 6.58 9.84 13.28
CA LEU A 73 5.97 10.25 14.54
C LEU A 73 6.53 9.45 15.73
N SER A 74 6.70 8.14 15.58
CA SER A 74 7.28 7.26 16.61
C SER A 74 8.74 7.62 16.92
N ARG A 75 9.55 7.93 15.90
CA ARG A 75 10.93 8.40 16.10
C ARG A 75 10.98 9.69 16.89
N ALA A 76 10.11 10.66 16.56
CA ALA A 76 10.05 11.93 17.25
C ALA A 76 9.58 11.77 18.70
N TRP A 77 8.65 10.88 18.96
CA TRP A 77 8.21 10.53 20.31
C TRP A 77 9.34 9.94 21.16
N ASN A 78 10.09 9.00 20.60
CA ASN A 78 11.23 8.39 21.28
C ASN A 78 12.33 9.41 21.54
N TRP A 79 12.62 10.29 20.57
CA TRP A 79 13.54 11.40 20.77
C TRP A 79 13.08 12.31 21.91
N ARG A 80 11.79 12.69 21.96
CA ARG A 80 11.22 13.52 23.04
C ARG A 80 11.45 12.89 24.40
N LYS A 81 11.18 11.57 24.56
CA LYS A 81 11.43 10.87 25.82
C LYS A 81 12.89 10.94 26.25
N LEU A 82 13.82 10.67 25.34
CA LEU A 82 15.25 10.70 25.59
C LEU A 82 15.76 12.13 25.90
N ALA A 83 15.28 13.13 25.17
CA ALA A 83 15.68 14.51 25.34
C ALA A 83 15.23 15.08 26.71
N LEU A 84 14.03 14.75 27.15
CA LEU A 84 13.53 15.11 28.48
C LEU A 84 14.31 14.40 29.61
N ALA A 85 14.72 13.15 29.41
CA ALA A 85 15.56 12.41 30.36
C ALA A 85 17.01 12.94 30.37
N GLY A 86 17.50 13.48 29.26
CA GLY A 86 18.88 13.90 29.03
C GLY A 86 19.20 15.36 29.39
N ASN A 87 18.39 16.00 30.22
CA ASN A 87 18.65 17.39 30.69
C ASN A 87 18.54 18.50 29.63
N GLN A 88 17.86 18.26 28.51
CA GLN A 88 17.53 19.30 27.53
C GLN A 88 16.42 20.22 28.05
N SER A 89 16.39 21.45 27.54
CA SER A 89 15.34 22.41 27.91
C SER A 89 13.95 21.85 27.57
N PRO A 90 13.06 21.68 28.55
CA PRO A 90 11.71 21.16 28.30
C PRO A 90 10.92 22.04 27.30
N VAL A 91 11.11 23.36 27.35
CA VAL A 91 10.44 24.29 26.44
C VAL A 91 10.85 24.05 24.99
N PHE A 92 12.12 23.78 24.74
CA PHE A 92 12.61 23.46 23.39
C PHE A 92 12.06 22.11 22.91
N VAL A 93 12.12 21.09 23.76
CA VAL A 93 11.64 19.74 23.42
C VAL A 93 10.16 19.74 23.11
N GLU A 94 9.34 20.44 23.88
CA GLU A 94 7.90 20.54 23.62
C GLU A 94 7.59 21.36 22.36
N ALA A 95 8.36 22.40 22.06
CA ALA A 95 8.21 23.15 20.82
C ALA A 95 8.51 22.28 19.59
N GLU A 96 9.56 21.46 19.61
CA GLU A 96 9.89 20.53 18.53
C GLU A 96 8.84 19.42 18.40
N TRP A 97 8.31 18.93 19.52
CA TRP A 97 7.21 17.98 19.50
C TRP A 97 5.93 18.57 18.88
N ALA A 98 5.58 19.80 19.24
CA ALA A 98 4.43 20.51 18.65
C ALA A 98 4.57 20.69 17.14
N LYS A 99 5.77 21.04 16.65
CA LYS A 99 6.06 21.12 15.20
C LYS A 99 5.88 19.76 14.52
N THR A 100 6.35 18.69 15.13
CA THR A 100 6.20 17.34 14.59
C THR A 100 4.74 16.92 14.51
N GLN A 101 3.95 17.22 15.55
CA GLN A 101 2.51 16.95 15.53
C GLN A 101 1.80 17.75 14.44
N ALA A 102 2.14 19.03 14.24
CA ALA A 102 1.57 19.85 13.19
C ALA A 102 1.89 19.28 11.79
N SER A 103 3.16 18.93 11.55
CA SER A 103 3.58 18.31 10.29
C SER A 103 2.90 16.96 10.06
N PHE A 104 2.72 16.16 11.11
CA PHE A 104 1.98 14.89 11.01
C PHE A 104 0.51 15.12 10.64
N ARG A 105 -0.16 16.10 11.26
CA ARG A 105 -1.56 16.47 10.93
C ARG A 105 -1.70 16.87 9.46
N GLU A 106 -0.79 17.67 8.94
CA GLU A 106 -0.79 18.07 7.53
C GLU A 106 -0.62 16.87 6.59
N LYS A 107 0.35 16.00 6.87
CA LYS A 107 0.57 14.77 6.09
C LYS A 107 -0.65 13.86 6.09
N ILE A 108 -1.27 13.64 7.25
CA ILE A 108 -2.46 12.79 7.34
C ILE A 108 -3.66 13.45 6.66
N THR A 109 -3.79 14.77 6.69
CA THR A 109 -4.84 15.48 5.95
C THR A 109 -4.70 15.26 4.45
N ALA A 110 -3.48 15.39 3.91
CA ALA A 110 -3.20 15.12 2.50
C ALA A 110 -3.44 13.64 2.15
N LEU A 111 -3.00 12.72 3.01
CA LEU A 111 -3.21 11.29 2.83
C LEU A 111 -4.69 10.92 2.84
N ASN A 112 -5.48 11.49 3.76
CA ASN A 112 -6.92 11.24 3.85
C ASN A 112 -7.67 11.74 2.61
N LYS A 113 -7.21 12.82 1.97
CA LYS A 113 -7.73 13.24 0.67
C LYS A 113 -7.45 12.19 -0.41
N ARG A 114 -6.22 11.63 -0.45
CA ARG A 114 -5.89 10.54 -1.37
C ARG A 114 -6.70 9.27 -1.08
N ILE A 115 -6.93 8.95 0.18
CA ILE A 115 -7.80 7.83 0.59
C ILE A 115 -9.22 8.04 0.06
N PHE A 116 -9.74 9.25 0.17
CA PHE A 116 -11.06 9.58 -0.39
C PHE A 116 -11.10 9.37 -1.91
N ASP A 117 -10.13 9.92 -2.63
CA ASP A 117 -10.03 9.77 -4.09
C ASP A 117 -9.85 8.29 -4.50
N TYR A 118 -9.06 7.52 -3.73
CA TYR A 118 -8.90 6.08 -3.90
C TYR A 118 -10.23 5.34 -3.73
N ASN A 119 -10.98 5.62 -2.66
CA ASN A 119 -12.26 4.98 -2.38
C ASN A 119 -13.30 5.21 -3.49
N LEU A 120 -13.21 6.33 -4.22
CA LEU A 120 -14.05 6.60 -5.39
C LEU A 120 -13.66 5.77 -6.62
N GLN A 121 -12.42 5.29 -6.69
CA GLN A 121 -11.89 4.55 -7.85
C GLN A 121 -11.98 3.03 -7.67
N THR A 122 -12.23 2.56 -6.46
CA THR A 122 -12.31 1.12 -6.18
C THR A 122 -13.54 0.49 -6.81
N PRO A 123 -13.43 -0.72 -7.36
CA PRO A 123 -14.55 -1.38 -8.04
C PRO A 123 -15.63 -1.90 -7.07
N SER A 124 -15.35 -1.94 -5.77
CA SER A 124 -16.28 -2.42 -4.73
C SER A 124 -15.96 -1.82 -3.38
N ASP A 125 -16.99 -1.62 -2.56
CA ASP A 125 -16.88 -1.10 -1.18
C ASP A 125 -15.98 -1.95 -0.28
N ARG A 126 -15.79 -3.24 -0.62
CA ARG A 126 -14.88 -4.13 0.12
C ARG A 126 -13.42 -3.72 0.06
N PHE A 127 -13.04 -2.95 -0.95
CA PHE A 127 -11.67 -2.46 -1.12
C PHE A 127 -11.47 -1.05 -0.58
N GLN A 128 -12.54 -0.43 -0.09
CA GLN A 128 -12.44 0.88 0.53
C GLN A 128 -11.69 0.80 1.87
N ILE A 129 -10.91 1.83 2.14
CA ILE A 129 -10.14 1.96 3.37
C ILE A 129 -10.60 3.16 4.17
N LEU A 130 -10.47 3.06 5.49
CA LEU A 130 -10.85 4.13 6.39
C LEU A 130 -9.80 5.24 6.41
N ALA A 131 -10.27 6.47 6.58
CA ALA A 131 -9.39 7.60 6.82
C ALA A 131 -8.60 7.41 8.13
N VAL A 132 -7.36 7.86 8.13
CA VAL A 132 -6.49 7.82 9.31
C VAL A 132 -6.93 8.88 10.31
N ASN A 133 -7.19 8.47 11.54
CA ASN A 133 -7.53 9.38 12.64
C ASN A 133 -6.27 9.81 13.38
N VAL A 134 -5.94 11.08 13.30
CA VAL A 134 -4.72 11.66 13.91
C VAL A 134 -4.70 11.49 15.42
N ASP A 135 -5.81 11.76 16.10
CA ASP A 135 -5.84 11.74 17.55
C ASP A 135 -5.67 10.31 18.08
N ARG A 136 -6.26 9.33 17.38
CA ARG A 136 -6.08 7.91 17.70
C ARG A 136 -4.62 7.44 17.50
N GLU A 137 -3.94 7.94 16.47
CA GLU A 137 -2.51 7.61 16.26
C GLU A 137 -1.62 8.23 17.34
N LEU A 138 -1.94 9.44 17.80
CA LEU A 138 -1.24 10.09 18.92
C LEU A 138 -1.49 9.37 20.25
N GLU A 139 -2.71 8.95 20.53
CA GLU A 139 -3.06 8.16 21.73
C GLU A 139 -2.34 6.82 21.77
N ARG A 140 -2.21 6.14 20.63
CA ARG A 140 -1.46 4.86 20.55
C ARG A 140 -0.01 5.00 20.99
N LEU A 141 0.66 6.10 20.68
CA LEU A 141 2.04 6.34 21.12
C LEU A 141 2.14 6.51 22.64
N THR A 142 1.17 7.17 23.25
CA THR A 142 1.16 7.38 24.69
C THR A 142 0.84 6.08 25.44
N THR A 143 -0.05 5.25 24.93
CA THR A 143 -0.41 3.96 25.56
C THR A 143 0.68 2.91 25.42
N LEU A 144 1.36 2.81 24.27
CA LEU A 144 2.49 1.90 24.08
C LEU A 144 3.68 2.24 25.00
N SER A 145 3.87 3.50 25.34
CA SER A 145 4.95 3.91 26.25
C SER A 145 4.70 3.53 27.71
N VAL A 146 3.47 3.25 28.10
CA VAL A 146 3.11 2.80 29.47
C VAL A 146 3.35 1.30 29.64
N SER A 147 3.26 0.52 28.56
CA SER A 147 3.46 -0.93 28.58
C SER A 147 4.93 -1.35 28.64
N ASP A 148 5.86 -0.48 28.21
CA ASP A 148 7.32 -0.76 28.22
C ASP A 148 7.98 -0.44 29.57
N THR A 149 7.22 -0.02 30.60
CA THR A 149 7.76 0.39 31.92
C THR A 149 7.36 -0.60 33.03
N LEU A 150 6.76 -1.74 32.71
CA LEU A 150 6.44 -2.85 33.64
C LEU A 150 7.27 -4.08 33.31
#